data_cf284fb7f0b8e8bff3b48b3326a47071
#
_entry.id   cf284fb7f0b8e8bff3b48b3326a47071
#
_cell.length_a   1.000
_cell.length_b   1.000
_cell.length_c   1.000
_cell.angle_alpha   90.00
_cell.angle_beta   90.00
_cell.angle_gamma   90.00
#
_symmetry.space_group_name_H-M   'P 1'
#
loop_
_entity.id
_entity.type
_entity.pdbx_description
1 polymer ?
#
loop_
_entity_poly.entity_id
_entity_poly.type
_entity_poly.pdbx_seq_one_letter_code
_entity_poly.pdbx_strand_id
1 'polypeptide(L)'
;GCLVGSEMCIRDSICIDMEAVGNWAERRNLAYSGYTDLASRDEIYDLIYECVESVNVDLARDDKLRGSQILRFLILHKELDADDGELTRTRKVRRNIIADRYQPLIDALHDESKTHCSIETEMTFEDGRKGTVEADLRIMNLQKINTPVHAKAA
;
A
#
# COMPACT_ATOMS: atom_id res chain seq x y z
N GLY A 1 3.79 4.55 -4.32
CA GLY A 1 3.70 4.82 -5.70
C GLY A 1 2.84 3.85 -6.50
N CYS A 2 2.58 4.19 -7.71
CA CYS A 2 1.79 3.41 -8.62
C CYS A 2 2.58 2.24 -9.21
N LEU A 3 2.10 1.02 -9.06
CA LEU A 3 2.75 -0.18 -9.60
C LEU A 3 2.37 -0.45 -11.05
N VAL A 4 1.23 0.03 -11.50
CA VAL A 4 0.76 -0.11 -12.87
C VAL A 4 0.91 1.24 -13.55
N GLY A 5 1.73 1.29 -14.60
CA GLY A 5 2.02 2.53 -15.32
C GLY A 5 0.85 2.98 -16.19
N SER A 6 -0.27 3.31 -15.61
CA SER A 6 -1.36 3.93 -16.32
C SER A 6 -1.46 5.41 -15.97
N GLU A 7 -2.13 6.14 -16.81
CA GLU A 7 -2.26 7.58 -16.71
C GLU A 7 -2.91 8.05 -15.42
N MET A 8 -3.71 7.21 -14.79
CA MET A 8 -4.37 7.55 -13.52
C MET A 8 -4.23 6.39 -12.54
N CYS A 9 -3.40 6.60 -11.52
CA CYS A 9 -3.20 5.64 -10.45
C CYS A 9 -4.21 5.90 -9.34
N ILE A 10 -5.43 5.46 -9.55
CA ILE A 10 -6.48 5.55 -8.55
C ILE A 10 -6.51 4.33 -7.62
N ARG A 11 -5.62 3.38 -7.85
CA ARG A 11 -5.46 2.17 -7.05
C ARG A 11 -3.98 1.99 -6.73
N ASP A 12 -3.66 1.67 -5.50
CA ASP A 12 -2.26 1.57 -5.06
C ASP A 12 -2.01 0.41 -4.11
N SER A 13 -0.82 -0.14 -4.22
CA SER A 13 -0.27 -1.08 -3.25
C SER A 13 0.78 -0.34 -2.43
N ILE A 14 0.62 -0.32 -1.14
CA ILE A 14 1.41 0.50 -0.23
C ILE A 14 2.35 -0.37 0.60
N CYS A 15 3.63 -0.01 0.62
CA CYS A 15 4.60 -0.54 1.58
C CYS A 15 4.74 0.45 2.71
N ILE A 16 4.57 -0.01 3.95
CA ILE A 16 4.77 0.86 5.11
C ILE A 16 6.26 1.02 5.40
N ASP A 17 6.62 2.20 5.90
CA ASP A 17 7.95 2.44 6.43
C ASP A 17 8.02 1.88 7.85
N MET A 18 8.79 0.81 8.03
CA MET A 18 8.88 0.08 9.31
C MET A 18 9.36 0.97 10.44
N GLU A 19 10.28 1.89 10.18
CA GLU A 19 10.78 2.81 11.19
C GLU A 19 9.69 3.80 11.63
N ALA A 20 9.08 4.49 10.68
CA ALA A 20 8.06 5.51 10.97
C ALA A 20 6.81 4.90 11.60
N VAL A 21 6.30 3.82 11.02
CA VAL A 21 5.08 3.16 11.50
C VAL A 21 5.34 2.42 12.81
N GLY A 22 6.50 1.80 12.95
CA GLY A 22 6.90 1.15 14.20
C GLY A 22 6.98 2.14 15.36
N ASN A 23 7.58 3.30 15.15
CA ASN A 23 7.64 4.37 16.15
C ASN A 23 6.23 4.87 16.52
N TRP A 24 5.36 5.01 15.53
CA TRP A 24 3.97 5.40 15.75
C TRP A 24 3.25 4.36 16.64
N ALA A 25 3.45 3.07 16.36
CA ALA A 25 2.86 1.98 17.14
C ALA A 25 3.39 1.95 18.57
N GLU A 26 4.69 2.12 18.76
CA GLU A 26 5.33 2.13 20.08
C GLU A 26 4.81 3.27 20.97
N ARG A 27 4.60 4.44 20.38
CA ARG A 27 4.02 5.59 21.12
C ARG A 27 2.60 5.33 21.62
N ARG A 28 1.91 4.37 21.00
CA ARG A 28 0.53 4.01 21.35
C ARG A 28 0.45 2.70 22.12
N ASN A 29 1.61 2.16 22.55
CA ASN A 29 1.71 0.88 23.24
C ASN A 29 1.11 -0.28 22.46
N LEU A 30 1.19 -0.22 21.14
CA LEU A 30 0.74 -1.27 20.25
C LEU A 30 1.90 -2.24 20.03
N ALA A 31 1.78 -3.45 20.57
CA ALA A 31 2.79 -4.49 20.40
C ALA A 31 2.69 -5.13 19.02
N TYR A 32 3.83 -5.42 18.41
CA TYR A 32 3.89 -6.12 17.13
C TYR A 32 5.16 -6.99 17.07
N SER A 33 5.11 -8.06 16.29
CA SER A 33 6.22 -9.01 16.18
C SER A 33 7.13 -8.76 14.98
N GLY A 34 6.73 -7.95 14.04
CA GLY A 34 7.51 -7.60 12.85
C GLY A 34 6.66 -6.93 11.80
N TYR A 35 7.24 -6.78 10.60
CA TYR A 35 6.58 -6.07 9.50
C TYR A 35 5.21 -6.66 9.13
N THR A 36 5.16 -7.97 8.93
CA THR A 36 3.92 -8.65 8.48
C THR A 36 2.81 -8.47 9.50
N ASP A 37 3.11 -8.62 10.78
CA ASP A 37 2.15 -8.40 11.85
C ASP A 37 1.69 -6.94 11.88
N LEU A 38 2.62 -6.01 11.84
CA LEU A 38 2.32 -4.58 11.87
C LEU A 38 1.46 -4.17 10.67
N ALA A 39 1.81 -4.63 9.47
CA ALA A 39 1.08 -4.31 8.24
C ALA A 39 -0.34 -4.90 8.20
N SER A 40 -0.64 -5.90 9.02
CA SER A 40 -1.96 -6.52 9.09
C SER A 40 -2.89 -5.91 10.14
N ARG A 41 -2.39 -5.00 10.97
CA ARG A 41 -3.16 -4.41 12.07
C ARG A 41 -4.22 -3.44 11.57
N ASP A 42 -5.39 -3.48 12.17
CA ASP A 42 -6.49 -2.56 11.86
C ASP A 42 -6.08 -1.10 12.11
N GLU A 43 -5.34 -0.85 13.19
CA GLU A 43 -4.87 0.49 13.54
C GLU A 43 -3.95 1.07 12.48
N ILE A 44 -3.16 0.22 11.82
CA ILE A 44 -2.27 0.63 10.75
C ILE A 44 -3.06 0.92 9.48
N TYR A 45 -4.06 0.10 9.15
CA TYR A 45 -4.96 0.40 8.04
C TYR A 45 -5.68 1.72 8.24
N ASP A 46 -6.15 2.00 9.45
CA ASP A 46 -6.80 3.27 9.78
C ASP A 46 -5.83 4.46 9.63
N LEU A 47 -4.58 4.29 10.11
CA LEU A 47 -3.54 5.31 9.95
C LEU A 47 -3.26 5.62 8.49
N ILE A 48 -3.06 4.59 7.68
CA ILE A 48 -2.77 4.76 6.25
C ILE A 48 -3.99 5.33 5.52
N TYR A 49 -5.19 4.91 5.89
CA TYR A 49 -6.43 5.48 5.35
C TYR A 49 -6.48 7.00 5.56
N GLU A 50 -6.19 7.46 6.76
CA GLU A 50 -6.15 8.90 7.05
C GLU A 50 -5.08 9.62 6.24
N CYS A 51 -3.90 9.01 6.08
CA CYS A 51 -2.83 9.58 5.26
C CYS A 51 -3.23 9.69 3.79
N VAL A 52 -3.86 8.66 3.24
CA VAL A 52 -4.32 8.65 1.84
C VAL A 52 -5.45 9.67 1.65
N GLU A 53 -6.37 9.75 2.59
CA GLU A 53 -7.45 10.73 2.56
C GLU A 53 -6.88 12.16 2.56
N SER A 54 -5.88 12.43 3.38
CA SER A 54 -5.19 13.72 3.41
C SER A 54 -4.55 14.07 2.07
N VAL A 55 -3.88 13.11 1.44
CA VAL A 55 -3.31 13.28 0.10
C VAL A 55 -4.41 13.56 -0.92
N ASN A 56 -5.53 12.84 -0.85
CA ASN A 56 -6.66 13.06 -1.76
C ASN A 56 -7.26 14.46 -1.61
N VAL A 57 -7.32 14.98 -0.39
CA VAL A 57 -7.76 16.37 -0.14
C VAL A 57 -6.86 17.35 -0.87
N ASP A 58 -5.55 17.18 -0.79
CA ASP A 58 -4.59 18.04 -1.48
C ASP A 58 -4.72 17.91 -3.01
N LEU A 59 -4.89 16.69 -3.52
CA LEU A 59 -5.07 16.45 -4.95
C LEU A 59 -6.37 17.07 -5.47
N ALA A 60 -7.43 17.07 -4.66
CA ALA A 60 -8.71 17.65 -5.05
C ALA A 60 -8.67 19.19 -5.21
N ARG A 61 -7.69 19.84 -4.61
CA ARG A 61 -7.50 21.30 -4.72
C ARG A 61 -6.91 21.73 -6.05
N ASP A 62 -6.27 20.81 -6.76
CA ASP A 62 -5.63 21.08 -8.05
C ASP A 62 -6.47 20.45 -9.16
N ASP A 63 -6.96 21.26 -10.10
CA ASP A 63 -7.77 20.81 -11.22
C ASP A 63 -7.08 19.74 -12.07
N LYS A 64 -5.75 19.81 -12.18
CA LYS A 64 -4.96 18.85 -12.94
C LYS A 64 -4.78 17.53 -12.24
N LEU A 65 -4.80 17.53 -10.90
CA LEU A 65 -4.51 16.36 -10.08
C LEU A 65 -5.76 15.73 -9.47
N ARG A 66 -6.91 16.37 -9.61
CA ARG A 66 -8.18 15.90 -9.03
C ARG A 66 -8.55 14.48 -9.45
N GLY A 67 -8.24 14.12 -10.70
CA GLY A 67 -8.47 12.76 -11.22
C GLY A 67 -7.47 11.72 -10.76
N SER A 68 -6.41 12.13 -10.05
CA SER A 68 -5.33 11.25 -9.59
C SER A 68 -5.51 10.79 -8.15
N GLN A 69 -6.68 11.01 -7.56
CA GLN A 69 -6.97 10.56 -6.20
C GLN A 69 -6.89 9.05 -6.08
N ILE A 70 -6.38 8.58 -4.95
CA ILE A 70 -6.30 7.14 -4.64
C ILE A 70 -7.64 6.72 -4.04
N LEU A 71 -8.38 5.86 -4.74
CA LEU A 71 -9.71 5.41 -4.32
C LEU A 71 -9.72 4.01 -3.73
N ARG A 72 -8.70 3.22 -4.00
CA ARG A 72 -8.54 1.89 -3.44
C ARG A 72 -7.07 1.65 -3.13
N PHE A 73 -6.80 1.01 -2.01
CA PHE A 73 -5.45 0.59 -1.68
C PHE A 73 -5.45 -0.68 -0.85
N LEU A 74 -4.30 -1.34 -0.84
CA LEU A 74 -3.98 -2.38 0.11
C LEU A 74 -2.57 -2.13 0.66
N ILE A 75 -2.27 -2.73 1.79
CA ILE A 75 -0.94 -2.66 2.39
C ILE A 75 -0.25 -3.99 2.12
N LEU A 76 0.93 -3.95 1.49
CA LEU A 76 1.70 -5.15 1.22
C LEU A 76 2.14 -5.80 2.54
N HIS A 77 2.11 -7.13 2.56
CA HIS A 77 2.40 -7.94 3.75
C HIS A 77 3.90 -8.06 4.06
N LYS A 78 4.76 -7.64 3.14
CA LYS A 78 6.22 -7.65 3.32
C LYS A 78 6.84 -6.46 2.62
N GLU A 79 8.03 -6.07 3.08
CA GLU A 79 8.83 -5.07 2.38
C GLU A 79 9.33 -5.61 1.04
N LEU A 80 9.47 -4.73 0.07
CA LEU A 80 10.15 -5.06 -1.17
C LEU A 80 11.65 -5.22 -0.87
N ASP A 81 12.24 -6.27 -1.38
CA ASP A 81 13.62 -6.63 -1.05
C ASP A 81 14.46 -6.88 -2.30
N ALA A 82 15.73 -6.47 -2.23
CA ALA A 82 16.68 -6.72 -3.31
C ALA A 82 17.04 -8.22 -3.42
N ASP A 83 17.09 -8.93 -2.30
CA ASP A 83 17.40 -10.37 -2.29
C ASP A 83 16.28 -11.19 -2.92
N ASP A 84 15.04 -10.70 -2.84
CA ASP A 84 13.90 -11.29 -3.54
C ASP A 84 13.80 -10.86 -5.02
N GLY A 85 14.72 -10.04 -5.49
CA GLY A 85 14.73 -9.54 -6.85
C GLY A 85 13.74 -8.41 -7.12
N GLU A 86 13.12 -7.87 -6.11
CA GLU A 86 12.07 -6.83 -6.24
C GLU A 86 12.65 -5.42 -6.35
N LEU A 87 13.85 -5.24 -5.82
CA LEU A 87 14.59 -3.97 -5.89
C LEU A 87 15.93 -4.17 -6.59
N THR A 88 16.42 -3.11 -7.20
CA THR A 88 17.82 -3.05 -7.67
C THR A 88 18.77 -2.84 -6.49
N ARG A 89 20.07 -2.95 -6.73
CA ARG A 89 21.10 -2.64 -5.72
C ARG A 89 21.00 -1.20 -5.19
N THR A 90 20.48 -0.28 -6.02
CA THR A 90 20.27 1.12 -5.63
C THR A 90 18.87 1.36 -5.07
N ARG A 91 18.14 0.28 -4.72
CA ARG A 91 16.80 0.28 -4.13
C ARG A 91 15.72 0.89 -5.02
N LYS A 92 15.87 0.75 -6.32
CA LYS A 92 14.81 1.11 -7.28
C LYS A 92 13.88 -0.08 -7.50
N VAL A 93 12.59 0.20 -7.57
CA VAL A 93 11.59 -0.84 -7.78
C VAL A 93 11.70 -1.45 -9.18
N ARG A 94 11.77 -2.77 -9.25
CA ARG A 94 11.77 -3.52 -10.50
C ARG A 94 10.34 -3.80 -10.92
N ARG A 95 9.74 -2.85 -11.62
CA ARG A 95 8.30 -2.84 -11.92
C ARG A 95 7.79 -4.10 -12.61
N ASN A 96 8.56 -4.66 -13.55
CA ASN A 96 8.13 -5.86 -14.28
C ASN A 96 8.02 -7.08 -13.36
N ILE A 97 8.97 -7.23 -12.45
CA ILE A 97 8.97 -8.34 -11.48
C ILE A 97 7.84 -8.16 -10.48
N ILE A 98 7.62 -6.93 -10.00
CA ILE A 98 6.53 -6.63 -9.10
C ILE A 98 5.18 -6.90 -9.76
N ALA A 99 5.01 -6.46 -11.01
CA ALA A 99 3.76 -6.69 -11.75
C ALA A 99 3.46 -8.18 -11.91
N ASP A 100 4.47 -8.99 -12.26
CA ASP A 100 4.29 -10.43 -12.41
C ASP A 100 4.01 -11.13 -11.07
N ARG A 101 4.79 -10.81 -10.06
CA ARG A 101 4.71 -11.48 -8.75
C ARG A 101 3.43 -11.13 -8.01
N TYR A 102 3.01 -9.87 -8.08
CA TYR A 102 1.84 -9.36 -7.36
C TYR A 102 0.61 -9.18 -8.24
N GLN A 103 0.57 -9.84 -9.41
CA GLN A 103 -0.57 -9.76 -10.33
C GLN A 103 -1.93 -10.06 -9.64
N PRO A 104 -2.04 -11.07 -8.76
CA PRO A 104 -3.30 -11.31 -8.06
C PRO A 104 -3.78 -10.11 -7.22
N LEU A 105 -2.85 -9.37 -6.61
CA LEU A 105 -3.20 -8.17 -5.85
C LEU A 105 -3.64 -7.03 -6.77
N ILE A 106 -2.98 -6.87 -7.91
CA ILE A 106 -3.33 -5.86 -8.90
C ILE A 106 -4.74 -6.15 -9.44
N ASP A 107 -5.02 -7.40 -9.78
CA ASP A 107 -6.34 -7.82 -10.26
C ASP A 107 -7.42 -7.57 -9.21
N ALA A 108 -7.14 -7.87 -7.94
CA ALA A 108 -8.07 -7.64 -6.85
C ALA A 108 -8.35 -6.15 -6.63
N LEU A 109 -7.34 -5.29 -6.79
CA LEU A 109 -7.50 -3.84 -6.70
C LEU A 109 -8.40 -3.29 -7.81
N HIS A 110 -8.42 -3.93 -8.98
CA HIS A 110 -9.26 -3.54 -10.09
C HIS A 110 -10.67 -4.15 -10.01
N ASP A 111 -10.86 -5.17 -9.18
CA ASP A 111 -12.16 -5.83 -8.98
C ASP A 111 -12.87 -5.20 -7.77
N GLU A 112 -13.82 -4.33 -8.06
CA GLU A 112 -14.55 -3.58 -7.03
C GLU A 112 -15.42 -4.47 -6.11
N SER A 113 -15.69 -5.70 -6.53
CA SER A 113 -16.44 -6.66 -5.71
C SER A 113 -15.61 -7.28 -4.59
N LYS A 114 -14.28 -7.17 -4.68
CA LYS A 114 -13.36 -7.77 -3.70
C LYS A 114 -13.01 -6.79 -2.59
N THR A 115 -13.07 -7.28 -1.35
CA THR A 115 -12.66 -6.53 -0.14
C THR A 115 -11.39 -7.12 0.48
N HIS A 116 -10.98 -8.30 0.04
CA HIS A 116 -9.78 -9.02 0.50
C HIS A 116 -9.13 -9.72 -0.67
N CYS A 117 -7.83 -9.96 -0.54
CA CYS A 117 -7.08 -10.77 -1.48
C CYS A 117 -6.07 -11.62 -0.73
N SER A 118 -6.13 -12.93 -0.94
CA SER A 118 -5.11 -13.84 -0.42
C SER A 118 -3.99 -13.99 -1.42
N ILE A 119 -2.76 -13.90 -0.94
CA ILE A 119 -1.58 -14.05 -1.77
C ILE A 119 -0.56 -14.96 -1.09
N GLU A 120 0.13 -15.74 -1.90
CA GLU A 120 1.25 -16.56 -1.50
C GLU A 120 2.48 -16.10 -2.27
N THR A 121 3.53 -15.68 -1.55
CA THR A 121 4.76 -15.18 -2.16
C THR A 121 5.98 -15.88 -1.60
N GLU A 122 6.99 -16.09 -2.45
CA GLU A 122 8.31 -16.52 -2.00
C GLU A 122 9.01 -15.39 -1.25
N MET A 123 9.72 -15.76 -0.21
CA MET A 123 10.48 -14.86 0.64
C MET A 123 11.82 -15.49 0.97
N THR A 124 12.88 -14.72 0.92
CA THR A 124 14.21 -15.15 1.38
C THR A 124 14.40 -14.71 2.82
N PHE A 125 14.64 -15.69 3.70
CA PHE A 125 14.92 -15.41 5.12
C PHE A 125 16.37 -14.97 5.31
N GLU A 126 16.66 -14.40 6.48
CA GLU A 126 18.01 -13.90 6.83
C GLU A 126 19.10 -14.95 6.73
N ASP A 127 18.77 -16.21 6.93
CA ASP A 127 19.71 -17.34 6.82
C ASP A 127 19.90 -17.83 5.37
N GLY A 128 19.28 -17.16 4.39
CA GLY A 128 19.37 -17.50 2.98
C GLY A 128 18.37 -18.56 2.52
N ARG A 129 17.62 -19.15 3.43
CA ARG A 129 16.58 -20.12 3.05
C ARG A 129 15.41 -19.41 2.40
N LYS A 130 14.79 -20.08 1.42
CA LYS A 130 13.57 -19.60 0.78
C LYS A 130 12.37 -20.29 1.40
N GLY A 131 11.34 -19.52 1.63
CA GLY A 131 10.07 -20.05 2.12
C GLY A 131 8.92 -19.29 1.47
N THR A 132 7.71 -19.76 1.73
CA THR A 132 6.50 -19.15 1.22
C THR A 132 5.76 -18.44 2.34
N VAL A 133 5.33 -17.22 2.08
CA VAL A 133 4.50 -16.45 2.99
C VAL A 133 3.12 -16.31 2.37
N GLU A 134 2.12 -16.74 3.11
CA GLU A 134 0.72 -16.59 2.74
C GLU A 134 0.11 -15.47 3.58
N ALA A 135 -0.63 -14.58 2.94
CA ALA A 135 -1.28 -13.48 3.63
C ALA A 135 -2.64 -13.17 3.00
N ASP A 136 -3.58 -12.79 3.85
CA ASP A 136 -4.88 -12.27 3.43
C ASP A 136 -4.87 -10.75 3.62
N LEU A 137 -4.87 -10.02 2.53
CA LEU A 137 -4.74 -8.58 2.53
C LEU A 137 -6.10 -7.91 2.37
N ARG A 138 -6.35 -6.92 3.22
CA ARG A 138 -7.56 -6.12 3.17
C ARG A 138 -7.44 -5.04 2.11
N ILE A 139 -8.50 -4.84 1.33
CA ILE A 139 -8.59 -3.76 0.36
C ILE A 139 -9.47 -2.66 0.95
N MET A 140 -8.91 -1.46 1.01
CA MET A 140 -9.60 -0.28 1.54
C MET A 140 -10.13 0.56 0.39
N ASN A 141 -11.34 1.08 0.55
CA ASN A 141 -12.00 1.96 -0.41
C ASN A 141 -12.17 3.35 0.18
N LEU A 142 -11.88 4.37 -0.64
CA LEU A 142 -12.09 5.77 -0.29
C LEU A 142 -13.07 6.39 -1.26
N GLN A 143 -13.76 7.42 -0.81
CA GLN A 143 -14.65 8.20 -1.66
C GLN A 143 -13.88 9.30 -2.35
N LYS A 144 -14.19 9.51 -3.63
CA LYS A 144 -13.61 10.61 -4.39
C LYS A 144 -14.07 11.96 -3.82
N ILE A 145 -13.11 12.85 -3.61
CA ILE A 145 -13.38 14.21 -3.16
C ILE A 145 -13.59 15.08 -4.40
N ASN A 146 -14.81 15.55 -4.58
CA ASN A 146 -15.19 16.33 -5.76
C ASN A 146 -15.13 17.83 -5.52
N THR A 147 -15.29 18.27 -4.28
CA THR A 147 -15.32 19.69 -3.93
C THR A 147 -14.05 20.03 -3.15
N PRO A 148 -13.27 21.03 -3.58
CA PRO A 148 -12.11 21.48 -2.82
C PRO A 148 -12.50 21.91 -1.40
N VAL A 149 -11.70 21.48 -0.42
CA VAL A 149 -12.00 21.73 1.01
C VAL A 149 -12.05 23.22 1.33
N HIS A 150 -11.20 24.02 0.69
CA HIS A 150 -11.18 25.48 0.92
C HIS A 150 -12.48 26.16 0.51
N ALA A 151 -13.23 25.60 -0.44
CA ALA A 151 -14.52 26.15 -0.84
C ALA A 151 -15.56 26.10 0.27
N LYS A 152 -15.41 25.20 1.22
CA LYS A 152 -16.31 25.08 2.36
C LYS A 152 -16.04 26.09 3.47
N ALA A 153 -14.84 26.66 3.49
CA ALA A 153 -14.42 27.63 4.48
C ALA A 153 -14.84 29.06 4.15
N ALA A 154 -15.33 29.26 2.96
CA ALA A 154 -15.73 30.59 2.49
C ALA A 154 -17.06 31.05 3.09
#